data_67db205d4766eadbd60ac6b169d75bdc
#
_entry.id   67db205d4766eadbd60ac6b169d75bdc
#
_cell.length_a   1.000
_cell.length_b   1.000
_cell.length_c   1.000
_cell.angle_alpha   90.00
_cell.angle_beta   90.00
_cell.angle_gamma   90.00
#
_symmetry.space_group_name_H-M   'P 1'
#
loop_
_entity.id
_entity.type
_entity.pdbx_description
1 polymer ?
#
loop_
_entity_poly.entity_id
_entity_poly.type
_entity_poly.pdbx_seq_one_letter_code
_entity_poly.pdbx_strand_id
1 'polypeptide(L)'
;MTGIFRHQLILFTVMFLVGISLNPMNILAYRFSDIYLSLTLLYSGLFMASNMIWSHQIVHYISMGHFNTRIFTVGILLSIVSIFLLRTQLFVTRNEWLKRMIGHHSTAITTTKQLLSDNDIFTSDSYLFTLAKNLEYEQEREILFMKNMLQ
;
A
#
# COMPACT_ATOMS: atom_id res chain seq x y z
N MET A 1 -29.91 1.33 -16.23
CA MET A 1 -28.94 0.33 -15.68
C MET A 1 -27.50 0.56 -16.13
N THR A 2 -27.25 0.94 -17.38
CA THR A 2 -25.90 1.18 -17.94
C THR A 2 -25.12 2.31 -17.27
N GLY A 3 -25.78 3.41 -16.87
CA GLY A 3 -25.10 4.58 -16.28
C GLY A 3 -24.50 4.33 -14.89
N ILE A 4 -25.21 3.64 -14.00
CA ILE A 4 -24.73 3.32 -12.63
C ILE A 4 -23.52 2.38 -12.70
N PHE A 5 -23.61 1.35 -13.54
CA PHE A 5 -22.51 0.40 -13.70
C PHE A 5 -21.26 1.05 -14.28
N ARG A 6 -21.41 1.92 -15.29
CA ARG A 6 -20.31 2.70 -15.87
C ARG A 6 -19.65 3.60 -14.80
N HIS A 7 -20.44 4.28 -13.96
CA HIS A 7 -19.91 5.10 -12.87
C HIS A 7 -19.10 4.27 -11.89
N GLN A 8 -19.60 3.11 -11.47
CA GLN A 8 -18.88 2.24 -10.54
C GLN A 8 -17.59 1.67 -11.12
N LEU A 9 -17.57 1.35 -12.42
CA LEU A 9 -16.37 0.90 -13.11
C LEU A 9 -15.32 2.01 -13.17
N ILE A 10 -15.71 3.24 -13.47
CA ILE A 10 -14.80 4.40 -13.45
C ILE A 10 -14.24 4.61 -12.05
N LEU A 11 -15.10 4.61 -11.04
CA LEU A 11 -14.70 4.75 -9.65
C LEU A 11 -13.69 3.67 -9.22
N PHE A 12 -13.97 2.41 -9.57
CA PHE A 12 -13.07 1.29 -9.32
C PHE A 12 -11.70 1.50 -9.98
N THR A 13 -11.69 1.85 -11.27
CA THR A 13 -10.45 2.05 -12.02
C THR A 13 -9.62 3.20 -11.44
N VAL A 14 -10.25 4.33 -11.14
CA VAL A 14 -9.57 5.48 -10.52
C VAL A 14 -8.99 5.10 -9.16
N MET A 15 -9.77 4.45 -8.30
CA MET A 15 -9.32 4.05 -6.97
C MET A 15 -8.24 2.97 -7.02
N PHE A 16 -8.28 2.07 -8.01
CA PHE A 16 -7.21 1.11 -8.25
C PHE A 16 -5.90 1.82 -8.62
N LEU A 17 -5.95 2.75 -9.57
CA LEU A 17 -4.77 3.52 -9.99
C LEU A 17 -4.21 4.38 -8.84
N VAL A 18 -5.06 5.03 -8.07
CA VAL A 18 -4.67 5.77 -6.87
C VAL A 18 -4.04 4.83 -5.85
N GLY A 19 -4.63 3.66 -5.61
CA GLY A 19 -4.14 2.68 -4.65
C GLY A 19 -2.76 2.12 -4.97
N ILE A 20 -2.40 1.98 -6.25
CA ILE A 20 -1.06 1.54 -6.65
C ILE A 20 -0.05 2.67 -6.76
N SER A 21 -0.48 3.90 -7.06
CA SER A 21 0.43 5.03 -7.33
C SER A 21 0.65 5.91 -6.10
N LEU A 22 -0.42 6.29 -5.40
CA LEU A 22 -0.43 7.27 -4.31
C LEU A 22 -0.66 6.63 -2.94
N ASN A 23 -0.21 5.39 -2.76
CA ASN A 23 -0.26 4.76 -1.43
C ASN A 23 0.83 5.32 -0.51
N PRO A 24 0.66 5.21 0.83
CA PRO A 24 1.62 5.74 1.79
C PRO A 24 3.05 5.23 1.60
N MET A 25 3.23 3.99 1.14
CA MET A 25 4.54 3.42 0.92
C MET A 25 5.30 4.10 -0.22
N ASN A 26 4.61 4.45 -1.32
CA ASN A 26 5.23 5.17 -2.43
C ASN A 26 5.50 6.64 -2.06
N ILE A 27 4.58 7.27 -1.31
CA ILE A 27 4.73 8.66 -0.86
C ILE A 27 5.89 8.79 0.13
N LEU A 28 6.06 7.80 1.02
CA LEU A 28 7.12 7.77 2.03
C LEU A 28 8.42 7.14 1.53
N ALA A 29 8.52 6.74 0.28
CA ALA A 29 9.77 6.19 -0.26
C ALA A 29 10.89 7.21 -0.14
N TYR A 30 12.02 6.82 0.46
CA TYR A 30 13.17 7.71 0.69
C TYR A 30 13.80 8.18 -0.62
N ARG A 31 13.81 7.29 -1.64
CA ARG A 31 14.29 7.61 -2.99
C ARG A 31 13.25 7.18 -4.03
N PHE A 32 13.04 7.98 -5.05
CA PHE A 32 12.15 7.58 -6.17
C PHE A 32 12.62 6.30 -6.87
N SER A 33 13.92 6.03 -6.86
CA SER A 33 14.49 4.79 -7.41
C SER A 33 14.16 3.53 -6.62
N ASP A 34 13.51 3.65 -5.47
CA ASP A 34 13.07 2.55 -4.62
C ASP A 34 11.60 2.19 -4.86
N ILE A 35 10.91 2.96 -5.71
CA ILE A 35 9.50 2.71 -6.05
C ILE A 35 9.45 1.68 -7.18
N TYR A 36 8.95 0.50 -6.86
CA TYR A 36 8.74 -0.59 -7.79
C TYR A 36 7.28 -1.01 -7.83
N LEU A 37 6.79 -1.27 -9.04
CA LEU A 37 5.51 -1.94 -9.19
C LEU A 37 5.69 -3.44 -8.87
N SER A 38 5.06 -3.89 -7.80
CA SER A 38 5.06 -5.30 -7.37
C SER A 38 3.65 -5.89 -7.40
N LEU A 39 3.57 -7.22 -7.51
CA LEU A 39 2.28 -7.91 -7.51
C LEU A 39 1.51 -7.69 -6.19
N THR A 40 2.21 -7.66 -5.05
CA THR A 40 1.60 -7.32 -3.75
C THR A 40 1.01 -5.91 -3.76
N LEU A 41 1.65 -4.95 -4.43
CA LEU A 41 1.14 -3.59 -4.58
C LEU A 41 -0.14 -3.56 -5.43
N LEU A 42 -0.20 -4.35 -6.51
CA LEU A 42 -1.41 -4.52 -7.31
C LEU A 42 -2.57 -5.10 -6.48
N TYR A 43 -2.30 -6.11 -5.65
CA TYR A 43 -3.31 -6.67 -4.75
C TYR A 43 -3.81 -5.64 -3.72
N SER A 44 -2.91 -4.78 -3.22
CA SER A 44 -3.28 -3.68 -2.33
C SER A 44 -4.17 -2.65 -3.02
N GLY A 45 -3.88 -2.29 -4.27
CA GLY A 45 -4.72 -1.42 -5.09
C GLY A 45 -6.09 -2.04 -5.37
N LEU A 46 -6.14 -3.34 -5.67
CA LEU A 46 -7.38 -4.08 -5.87
C LEU A 46 -8.23 -4.08 -4.58
N PHE A 47 -7.62 -4.31 -3.43
CA PHE A 47 -8.28 -4.27 -2.14
C PHE A 47 -8.87 -2.87 -1.85
N MET A 48 -8.10 -1.81 -2.08
CA MET A 48 -8.55 -0.43 -1.89
C MET A 48 -9.73 -0.08 -2.81
N ALA A 49 -9.64 -0.43 -4.10
CA ALA A 49 -10.70 -0.20 -5.07
C ALA A 49 -11.98 -0.99 -4.73
N SER A 50 -11.83 -2.25 -4.29
CA SER A 50 -12.96 -3.10 -3.89
C SER A 50 -13.68 -2.55 -2.66
N ASN A 51 -12.91 -2.09 -1.67
CA ASN A 51 -13.47 -1.45 -0.47
C ASN A 51 -14.24 -0.17 -0.83
N MET A 52 -13.76 0.60 -1.78
CA MET A 52 -14.47 1.80 -2.24
C MET A 52 -15.81 1.48 -2.87
N ILE A 53 -15.93 0.37 -3.63
CA ILE A 53 -17.19 -0.03 -4.27
C ILE A 53 -18.28 -0.33 -3.24
N TRP A 54 -18.02 -1.18 -2.24
CA TRP A 54 -19.06 -1.54 -1.28
C TRP A 54 -19.32 -0.41 -0.28
N SER A 55 -18.31 0.33 0.17
CA SER A 55 -18.49 1.47 1.08
C SER A 55 -19.26 2.62 0.42
N HIS A 56 -19.05 2.86 -0.88
CA HIS A 56 -19.84 3.82 -1.65
C HIS A 56 -21.34 3.48 -1.65
N GLN A 57 -21.73 2.18 -1.68
CA GLN A 57 -23.12 1.79 -1.60
C GLN A 57 -23.74 2.13 -0.23
N ILE A 58 -22.97 2.00 0.86
CA ILE A 58 -23.42 2.41 2.21
C ILE A 58 -23.64 3.91 2.27
N VAL A 59 -22.67 4.70 1.81
CA VAL A 59 -22.78 6.17 1.78
C VAL A 59 -23.96 6.62 0.93
N HIS A 60 -24.15 6.01 -0.24
CA HIS A 60 -25.27 6.33 -1.14
C HIS A 60 -26.62 6.00 -0.51
N TYR A 61 -26.71 4.90 0.23
CA TYR A 61 -27.92 4.53 0.97
C TYR A 61 -28.25 5.55 2.07
N ILE A 62 -27.26 5.93 2.86
CA ILE A 62 -27.44 6.91 3.94
C ILE A 62 -27.83 8.30 3.40
N SER A 63 -27.23 8.71 2.27
CA SER A 63 -27.44 10.06 1.72
C SER A 63 -28.67 10.19 0.85
N MET A 64 -29.03 9.15 0.09
CA MET A 64 -30.06 9.21 -0.97
C MET A 64 -31.14 8.11 -0.83
N GLY A 65 -31.04 7.23 0.14
CA GLY A 65 -32.00 6.13 0.34
C GLY A 65 -31.91 5.02 -0.73
N HIS A 66 -30.94 5.05 -1.63
CA HIS A 66 -30.79 4.07 -2.71
C HIS A 66 -29.65 3.11 -2.41
N PHE A 67 -29.95 1.79 -2.48
CA PHE A 67 -28.97 0.74 -2.25
C PHE A 67 -28.98 -0.29 -3.36
N ASN A 68 -27.84 -0.57 -3.96
CA ASN A 68 -27.72 -1.60 -4.98
C ASN A 68 -27.00 -2.82 -4.40
N THR A 69 -27.79 -3.82 -4.00
CA THR A 69 -27.30 -5.05 -3.38
C THR A 69 -26.30 -5.79 -4.27
N ARG A 70 -26.49 -5.81 -5.60
CA ARG A 70 -25.57 -6.52 -6.52
C ARG A 70 -24.18 -5.90 -6.50
N ILE A 71 -24.09 -4.57 -6.61
CA ILE A 71 -22.81 -3.84 -6.58
C ILE A 71 -22.15 -4.02 -5.21
N PHE A 72 -22.92 -3.90 -4.15
CA PHE A 72 -22.43 -4.11 -2.78
C PHE A 72 -21.83 -5.53 -2.60
N THR A 73 -22.57 -6.56 -3.00
CA THR A 73 -22.10 -7.96 -2.91
C THR A 73 -20.84 -8.21 -3.72
N VAL A 74 -20.78 -7.69 -4.96
CA VAL A 74 -19.59 -7.80 -5.81
C VAL A 74 -18.39 -7.10 -5.14
N GLY A 75 -18.58 -5.91 -4.58
CA GLY A 75 -17.52 -5.19 -3.85
C GLY A 75 -16.98 -5.98 -2.66
N ILE A 76 -17.86 -6.58 -1.85
CA ILE A 76 -17.48 -7.43 -0.71
C ILE A 76 -16.71 -8.68 -1.19
N LEU A 77 -17.21 -9.38 -2.20
CA LEU A 77 -16.54 -10.57 -2.73
C LEU A 77 -15.15 -10.25 -3.28
N LEU A 78 -15.00 -9.15 -4.02
CA LEU A 78 -13.70 -8.69 -4.52
C LEU A 78 -12.75 -8.33 -3.36
N SER A 79 -13.26 -7.72 -2.27
CA SER A 79 -12.45 -7.43 -1.08
C SER A 79 -11.95 -8.71 -0.41
N ILE A 80 -12.81 -9.72 -0.26
CA ILE A 80 -12.43 -11.03 0.30
C ILE A 80 -11.36 -11.71 -0.56
N VAL A 81 -11.54 -11.73 -1.88
CA VAL A 81 -10.55 -12.27 -2.82
C VAL A 81 -9.22 -11.51 -2.71
N SER A 82 -9.27 -10.19 -2.62
CA SER A 82 -8.07 -9.36 -2.48
C SER A 82 -7.33 -9.64 -1.16
N ILE A 83 -8.05 -9.82 -0.05
CA ILE A 83 -7.46 -10.24 1.24
C ILE A 83 -6.80 -11.60 1.10
N PHE A 84 -7.45 -12.56 0.45
CA PHE A 84 -6.88 -13.88 0.21
C PHE A 84 -5.57 -13.79 -0.58
N LEU A 85 -5.54 -13.04 -1.70
CA LEU A 85 -4.35 -12.82 -2.51
C LEU A 85 -3.22 -12.14 -1.71
N LEU A 86 -3.55 -11.14 -0.89
CA LEU A 86 -2.60 -10.45 -0.02
C LEU A 86 -2.02 -11.37 1.06
N ARG A 87 -2.84 -12.22 1.66
CA ARG A 87 -2.40 -13.11 2.75
C ARG A 87 -1.61 -14.31 2.25
N THR A 88 -2.00 -14.86 1.11
CA THR A 88 -1.32 -16.03 0.53
C THR A 88 -0.14 -15.66 -0.34
N GLN A 89 0.02 -14.39 -0.73
CA GLN A 89 1.04 -13.92 -1.67
C GLN A 89 1.07 -14.76 -2.95
N LEU A 90 -0.11 -15.16 -3.43
CA LEU A 90 -0.26 -16.03 -4.60
C LEU A 90 0.43 -15.39 -5.82
N PHE A 91 1.18 -16.19 -6.57
CA PHE A 91 1.99 -15.78 -7.73
C PHE A 91 3.11 -14.74 -7.43
N VAL A 92 3.35 -14.40 -6.19
CA VAL A 92 4.47 -13.53 -5.82
C VAL A 92 5.77 -14.31 -5.96
N THR A 93 6.54 -13.98 -6.99
CA THR A 93 7.87 -14.58 -7.24
C THR A 93 8.94 -13.91 -6.37
N ARG A 94 10.16 -14.47 -6.38
CA ARG A 94 11.33 -13.86 -5.73
C ARG A 94 11.51 -12.39 -6.12
N ASN A 95 11.43 -12.07 -7.41
CA ASN A 95 11.64 -10.71 -7.89
C ASN A 95 10.50 -9.76 -7.45
N GLU A 96 9.26 -10.23 -7.43
CA GLU A 96 8.13 -9.45 -6.93
C GLU A 96 8.24 -9.18 -5.42
N TRP A 97 8.73 -10.16 -4.66
CA TRP A 97 9.03 -10.00 -3.25
C TRP A 97 10.14 -8.95 -3.02
N LEU A 98 11.27 -9.03 -3.77
CA LEU A 98 12.36 -8.07 -3.68
C LEU A 98 11.88 -6.64 -3.98
N LYS A 99 11.11 -6.44 -5.05
CA LYS A 99 10.52 -5.13 -5.40
C LYS A 99 9.67 -4.58 -4.24
N ARG A 100 8.87 -5.44 -3.61
CA ARG A 100 8.03 -5.03 -2.47
C ARG A 100 8.86 -4.66 -1.25
N MET A 101 9.90 -5.45 -0.95
CA MET A 101 10.77 -5.23 0.22
C MET A 101 11.60 -3.97 0.09
N ILE A 102 12.11 -3.63 -1.12
CA ILE A 102 12.83 -2.39 -1.36
C ILE A 102 11.96 -1.17 -0.99
N GLY A 103 10.72 -1.11 -1.45
CA GLY A 103 9.80 -0.02 -1.10
C GLY A 103 9.48 0.04 0.40
N HIS A 104 9.34 -1.12 1.06
CA HIS A 104 9.09 -1.20 2.49
C HIS A 104 10.27 -0.65 3.32
N HIS A 105 11.51 -1.06 2.98
CA HIS A 105 12.72 -0.58 3.64
C HIS A 105 12.93 0.92 3.39
N SER A 106 12.66 1.39 2.18
CA SER A 106 12.75 2.81 1.84
C SER A 106 11.79 3.68 2.66
N THR A 107 10.56 3.20 2.90
CA THR A 107 9.61 3.86 3.81
C THR A 107 10.12 3.91 5.24
N ALA A 108 10.71 2.81 5.72
CA ALA A 108 11.27 2.74 7.07
C ALA A 108 12.42 3.74 7.26
N ILE A 109 13.28 3.92 6.25
CA ILE A 109 14.36 4.92 6.30
C ILE A 109 13.78 6.33 6.45
N THR A 110 12.76 6.71 5.66
CA THR A 110 12.15 8.03 5.75
C THR A 110 11.59 8.32 7.14
N THR A 111 10.84 7.39 7.69
CA THR A 111 10.23 7.56 9.03
C THR A 111 11.28 7.57 10.14
N THR A 112 12.31 6.72 10.02
CA THR A 112 13.42 6.68 10.99
C THR A 112 14.25 7.97 10.96
N LYS A 113 14.58 8.49 9.76
CA LYS A 113 15.30 9.76 9.62
C LYS A 113 14.51 10.94 10.18
N GLN A 114 13.20 10.96 9.97
CA GLN A 114 12.34 11.98 10.56
C GLN A 114 12.33 11.90 12.08
N LEU A 115 12.26 10.70 12.66
CA LEU A 115 12.39 10.50 14.09
C LEU A 115 13.75 10.97 14.60
N LEU A 116 14.85 10.63 13.93
CA LEU A 116 16.22 11.02 14.30
C LEU A 116 16.48 12.52 14.18
N SER A 117 15.67 13.27 13.44
CA SER A 117 15.78 14.74 13.33
C SER A 117 15.15 15.47 14.54
N ASP A 118 14.38 14.79 15.37
CA ASP A 118 13.75 15.35 16.56
C ASP A 118 14.66 15.14 17.78
N ASN A 119 15.40 16.21 18.14
CA ASN A 119 16.36 16.16 19.23
C ASN A 119 15.72 15.90 20.62
N ASP A 120 14.46 16.27 20.83
CA ASP A 120 13.79 16.15 22.13
C ASP A 120 13.47 14.69 22.49
N ILE A 121 13.22 13.85 21.48
CA ILE A 121 12.90 12.43 21.67
C ILE A 121 14.13 11.65 22.17
N PHE A 122 15.34 12.02 21.74
CA PHE A 122 16.57 11.25 22.02
C PHE A 122 17.36 11.71 23.22
N THR A 123 17.07 12.88 23.78
CA THR A 123 17.71 13.33 25.03
C THR A 123 17.35 12.44 26.23
N SER A 124 16.23 11.71 26.14
CA SER A 124 15.71 10.86 27.22
C SER A 124 15.94 9.35 27.02
N ASP A 125 16.18 8.87 25.78
CA ASP A 125 16.27 7.43 25.46
C ASP A 125 17.42 7.09 24.52
N SER A 126 18.59 6.81 25.12
CA SER A 126 19.81 6.38 24.41
C SER A 126 19.64 5.03 23.67
N TYR A 127 18.77 4.14 24.16
CA TYR A 127 18.51 2.85 23.53
C TYR A 127 17.70 3.03 22.23
N LEU A 128 16.66 3.85 22.26
CA LEU A 128 15.86 4.17 21.09
C LEU A 128 16.70 4.84 19.99
N PHE A 129 17.60 5.76 20.37
CA PHE A 129 18.54 6.38 19.44
C PHE A 129 19.43 5.35 18.75
N THR A 130 20.03 4.46 19.51
CA THR A 130 20.90 3.41 18.97
C THR A 130 20.13 2.46 18.05
N LEU A 131 18.93 2.06 18.44
CA LEU A 131 18.04 1.23 17.61
C LEU A 131 17.72 1.92 16.29
N ALA A 132 17.31 3.19 16.33
CA ALA A 132 16.95 3.96 15.15
C ALA A 132 18.15 4.12 14.18
N LYS A 133 19.35 4.40 14.72
CA LYS A 133 20.58 4.47 13.91
C LYS A 133 20.95 3.15 13.26
N ASN A 134 20.83 2.05 14.00
CA ASN A 134 21.08 0.71 13.44
C ASN A 134 20.05 0.36 12.36
N LEU A 135 18.77 0.67 12.57
CA LEU A 135 17.72 0.46 11.54
C LEU A 135 18.00 1.26 10.27
N GLU A 136 18.34 2.54 10.38
CA GLU A 136 18.69 3.37 9.22
C GLU A 136 19.82 2.72 8.39
N TYR A 137 20.91 2.34 9.04
CA TYR A 137 22.08 1.74 8.40
C TYR A 137 21.76 0.39 7.72
N GLU A 138 21.11 -0.52 8.48
CA GLU A 138 20.80 -1.85 7.96
C GLU A 138 19.79 -1.80 6.79
N GLN A 139 18.76 -0.95 6.87
CA GLN A 139 17.78 -0.80 5.80
C GLN A 139 18.39 -0.24 4.51
N GLU A 140 19.31 0.73 4.60
CA GLU A 140 20.03 1.24 3.43
C GLU A 140 20.90 0.14 2.78
N ARG A 141 21.62 -0.63 3.58
CA ARG A 141 22.45 -1.75 3.13
C ARG A 141 21.62 -2.84 2.44
N GLU A 142 20.51 -3.21 3.04
CA GLU A 142 19.60 -4.23 2.51
C GLU A 142 18.96 -3.80 1.19
N ILE A 143 18.58 -2.53 1.03
CA ILE A 143 18.09 -1.99 -0.25
C ILE A 143 19.14 -2.15 -1.35
N LEU A 144 20.39 -1.81 -1.09
CA LEU A 144 21.46 -1.96 -2.07
C LEU A 144 21.66 -3.42 -2.46
N PHE A 145 21.65 -4.33 -1.49
CA PHE A 145 21.75 -5.77 -1.71
C PHE A 145 20.58 -6.30 -2.55
N MET A 146 19.35 -5.94 -2.19
CA MET A 146 18.16 -6.36 -2.94
C MET A 146 18.13 -5.82 -4.37
N LYS A 147 18.59 -4.59 -4.60
CA LYS A 147 18.71 -4.02 -5.95
C LYS A 147 19.71 -4.78 -6.83
N ASN A 148 20.84 -5.19 -6.25
CA ASN A 148 21.83 -6.01 -6.96
C ASN A 148 21.27 -7.40 -7.32
N MET A 149 20.34 -7.92 -6.52
CA MET A 149 19.68 -9.21 -6.79
C MET A 149 18.59 -9.12 -7.89
N LEU A 150 18.11 -7.93 -8.23
CA LEU A 150 17.12 -7.69 -9.29
C LEU A 150 17.74 -7.54 -10.67
N GLN A 151 19.06 -7.27 -10.75
CA GLN A 151 19.84 -7.23 -11.99
C GLN A 151 20.17 -8.63 -12.48
#